data_38f86f692641677b5df64d7fb010e29c
#
_entry.id   38f86f692641677b5df64d7fb010e29c
#
_cell.length_a   1.000
_cell.length_b   1.000
_cell.length_c   1.000
_cell.angle_alpha   90.00
_cell.angle_beta   90.00
_cell.angle_gamma   90.00
#
_symmetry.space_group_name_H-M   'P 1'
#
loop_
_entity.id
_entity.type
_entity.pdbx_description
1 polymer ?
#
loop_
_entity_poly.entity_id
_entity_poly.type
_entity_poly.pdbx_seq_one_letter_code
_entity_poly.pdbx_strand_id
1 'polypeptide(L)'
;YQFEHYLRGKVRQFGGDNGSDFVEYARKEKSLFGTYKEYHNKTRTLKKVGQYYYNEFNIGIWKVYDENGYLIETIDKDAPYKNYPWEKVEKFVKEELKLDLFDKKVSIHRYLSKHSKIPIWRIRWQVGIKVYTIKINADTGKIINQVEGEIEK
;
A
#
# COMPACT_ATOMS: atom_id res chain seq x y z
N TYR A 1 6.02 20.51 -1.69
CA TYR A 1 5.12 21.26 -0.79
C TYR A 1 4.40 20.28 0.10
N GLN A 2 4.36 20.55 1.39
CA GLN A 2 3.60 19.79 2.37
C GLN A 2 2.48 20.70 2.87
N PHE A 3 1.22 20.36 2.53
CA PHE A 3 0.05 21.08 3.01
C PHE A 3 -0.60 20.29 4.15
N GLU A 4 -0.80 20.92 5.30
CA GLU A 4 -1.71 20.42 6.32
C GLU A 4 -3.11 20.96 6.02
N HIS A 5 -4.02 20.08 5.63
CA HIS A 5 -5.40 20.47 5.37
C HIS A 5 -6.24 20.45 6.65
N TYR A 6 -7.23 21.34 6.74
CA TYR A 6 -8.18 21.53 7.86
C TYR A 6 -8.91 20.27 8.34
N LEU A 7 -8.79 19.14 7.64
CA LEU A 7 -9.39 17.84 7.95
C LEU A 7 -8.41 16.84 8.62
N ARG A 8 -7.38 17.32 9.30
CA ARG A 8 -6.37 16.49 9.97
C ARG A 8 -5.86 15.36 9.06
N GLY A 9 -5.16 15.71 8.02
CA GLY A 9 -4.54 14.78 7.09
C GLY A 9 -3.20 15.31 6.59
N LYS A 10 -2.43 14.43 5.93
CA LYS A 10 -1.18 14.81 5.27
C LYS A 10 -1.36 14.73 3.76
N VAL A 11 -1.00 15.80 3.08
CA VAL A 11 -0.91 15.85 1.62
C VAL A 11 0.53 16.11 1.23
N ARG A 12 1.08 15.28 0.37
CA ARG A 12 2.41 15.44 -0.22
C ARG A 12 2.26 15.54 -1.71
N GLN A 13 2.79 16.62 -2.29
CA GLN A 13 2.80 16.85 -3.72
C GLN A 13 4.24 17.02 -4.20
N PHE A 14 4.58 16.43 -5.32
CA PHE A 14 5.89 16.57 -5.95
C PHE A 14 5.81 16.29 -7.45
N GLY A 15 6.87 16.62 -8.17
CA GLY A 15 6.94 16.48 -9.62
C GLY A 15 6.75 17.82 -10.34
N GLY A 16 6.55 17.74 -11.64
CA GLY A 16 6.41 18.90 -12.51
C GLY A 16 7.73 19.50 -12.99
N ASP A 17 8.86 19.12 -12.41
CA ASP A 17 10.18 19.56 -12.84
C ASP A 17 10.62 18.76 -14.08
N ASN A 18 11.30 19.44 -15.03
CA ASN A 18 11.81 18.83 -16.25
C ASN A 18 10.74 18.06 -17.08
N GLY A 19 9.48 18.51 -17.06
CA GLY A 19 8.39 17.88 -17.80
C GLY A 19 7.82 16.60 -17.18
N SER A 20 8.20 16.28 -15.93
CA SER A 20 7.60 15.17 -15.20
C SER A 20 6.13 15.45 -14.79
N ASP A 21 5.35 14.39 -14.63
CA ASP A 21 3.99 14.48 -14.13
C ASP A 21 3.96 14.90 -12.66
N PHE A 22 2.83 15.45 -12.21
CA PHE A 22 2.61 15.79 -10.80
C PHE A 22 2.00 14.62 -10.06
N VAL A 23 2.49 14.38 -8.86
CA VAL A 23 2.01 13.32 -7.98
C VAL A 23 1.55 13.89 -6.66
N GLU A 24 0.39 13.41 -6.20
CA GLU A 24 -0.19 13.76 -4.91
C GLU A 24 -0.48 12.50 -4.11
N TYR A 25 0.00 12.47 -2.86
CA TYR A 25 -0.38 11.50 -1.84
C TYR A 25 -1.17 12.23 -0.75
N ALA A 26 -2.40 11.81 -0.52
CA ALA A 26 -3.25 12.37 0.52
C ALA A 26 -3.76 11.27 1.44
N ARG A 27 -3.56 11.44 2.76
CA ARG A 27 -4.01 10.48 3.77
C ARG A 27 -4.54 11.23 4.99
N LYS A 28 -5.73 10.87 5.44
CA LYS A 28 -6.29 11.38 6.70
C LYS A 28 -5.49 10.85 7.88
N GLU A 29 -5.39 11.67 8.92
CA GLU A 29 -4.86 11.23 10.21
C GLU A 29 -5.69 10.04 10.73
N LYS A 30 -5.04 9.05 11.33
CA LYS A 30 -5.67 7.81 11.82
C LYS A 30 -6.35 6.96 10.73
N SER A 31 -5.98 7.11 9.47
CA SER A 31 -6.37 6.22 8.40
C SER A 31 -5.19 5.36 7.96
N LEU A 32 -5.43 4.06 7.75
CA LEU A 32 -4.44 3.14 7.19
C LEU A 32 -4.22 3.37 5.69
N PHE A 33 -5.21 3.94 5.01
CA PHE A 33 -5.21 4.13 3.57
C PHE A 33 -5.20 5.62 3.19
N GLY A 34 -4.57 5.89 2.07
CA GLY A 34 -4.58 7.19 1.43
C GLY A 34 -4.99 7.11 -0.03
N THR A 35 -5.12 8.26 -0.66
CA THR A 35 -5.41 8.41 -2.09
C THR A 35 -4.15 8.89 -2.81
N TYR A 36 -3.80 8.17 -3.88
CA TYR A 36 -2.79 8.55 -4.84
C TYR A 36 -3.44 9.20 -6.04
N LYS A 37 -2.92 10.33 -6.49
CA LYS A 37 -3.29 10.99 -7.73
C LYS A 37 -2.04 11.39 -8.50
N GLU A 38 -2.09 11.19 -9.80
CA GLU A 38 -1.07 11.64 -10.74
C GLU A 38 -1.74 12.47 -11.83
N TYR A 39 -1.14 13.57 -12.21
CA TYR A 39 -1.67 14.51 -13.18
C TYR A 39 -0.71 14.65 -14.35
N HIS A 40 -1.26 14.69 -15.57
CA HIS A 40 -0.48 14.98 -16.78
C HIS A 40 0.19 16.35 -16.65
N ASN A 41 1.48 16.40 -16.91
CA ASN A 41 2.24 17.65 -16.77
C ASN A 41 1.71 18.78 -17.65
N LYS A 42 1.43 18.51 -18.93
CA LYS A 42 1.01 19.52 -19.91
C LYS A 42 -0.40 20.02 -19.64
N THR A 43 -1.36 19.15 -19.49
CA THR A 43 -2.79 19.48 -19.40
C THR A 43 -3.27 19.71 -17.99
N ARG A 44 -2.52 19.25 -16.98
CA ARG A 44 -2.91 19.28 -15.56
C ARG A 44 -4.15 18.47 -15.24
N THR A 45 -4.60 17.66 -16.19
CA THR A 45 -5.72 16.73 -16.01
C THR A 45 -5.29 15.48 -15.25
N LEU A 46 -6.23 14.85 -14.56
CA LEU A 46 -5.98 13.61 -13.80
C LEU A 46 -5.53 12.51 -14.77
N LYS A 47 -4.37 11.90 -14.49
CA LYS A 47 -3.79 10.79 -15.24
C LYS A 47 -4.05 9.44 -14.57
N LYS A 48 -3.87 9.37 -13.26
CA LYS A 48 -4.04 8.13 -12.50
C LYS A 48 -4.56 8.39 -11.10
N VAL A 49 -5.44 7.53 -10.62
CA VAL A 49 -5.98 7.61 -9.26
C VAL A 49 -6.17 6.22 -8.68
N GLY A 50 -5.88 6.08 -7.39
CA GLY A 50 -6.08 4.84 -6.65
C GLY A 50 -5.83 5.01 -5.17
N GLN A 51 -5.94 3.92 -4.42
CA GLN A 51 -5.67 3.88 -2.99
C GLN A 51 -4.35 3.17 -2.69
N TYR A 52 -3.70 3.59 -1.61
CA TYR A 52 -2.49 2.97 -1.11
C TYR A 52 -2.57 2.74 0.41
N TYR A 53 -1.86 1.71 0.88
CA TYR A 53 -1.64 1.45 2.29
C TYR A 53 -0.27 1.99 2.68
N TYR A 54 -0.20 3.12 3.40
CA TYR A 54 1.04 3.85 3.68
C TYR A 54 1.89 3.99 2.39
N ASN A 55 3.21 3.74 2.47
CA ASN A 55 4.09 3.68 1.30
C ASN A 55 4.41 2.23 0.90
N GLU A 56 3.55 1.27 1.24
CA GLU A 56 3.90 -0.14 1.18
C GLU A 56 3.27 -0.86 -0.01
N PHE A 57 1.98 -0.65 -0.28
CA PHE A 57 1.33 -1.26 -1.44
C PHE A 57 0.09 -0.50 -1.91
N ASN A 58 -0.24 -0.72 -3.16
CA ASN A 58 -1.46 -0.20 -3.77
C ASN A 58 -2.60 -1.19 -3.57
N ILE A 59 -3.83 -0.70 -3.36
CA ILE A 59 -5.03 -1.50 -3.07
C ILE A 59 -6.22 -0.95 -3.85
N GLY A 60 -7.22 -1.80 -4.08
CA GLY A 60 -8.47 -1.44 -4.74
C GLY A 60 -8.34 -1.27 -6.26
N ILE A 61 -9.32 -0.60 -6.81
CA ILE A 61 -9.41 -0.33 -8.25
C ILE A 61 -8.68 0.96 -8.57
N TRP A 62 -7.69 0.87 -9.43
CA TRP A 62 -6.96 2.00 -9.98
C TRP A 62 -7.48 2.36 -11.37
N LYS A 63 -7.58 3.64 -11.65
CA LYS A 63 -8.06 4.18 -12.93
C LYS A 63 -7.01 5.03 -13.58
N VAL A 64 -6.87 4.90 -14.89
CA VAL A 64 -5.94 5.67 -15.73
C VAL A 64 -6.74 6.40 -16.80
N TYR A 65 -6.43 7.68 -16.99
CA TYR A 65 -7.10 8.58 -17.93
C TYR A 65 -6.08 9.16 -18.90
N ASP A 66 -6.53 9.45 -20.13
CA ASP A 66 -5.75 10.20 -21.11
C ASP A 66 -5.73 11.71 -20.79
N GLU A 67 -5.03 12.49 -21.59
CA GLU A 67 -4.92 13.95 -21.44
C GLU A 67 -6.26 14.68 -21.63
N ASN A 68 -7.23 14.06 -22.30
CA ASN A 68 -8.58 14.60 -22.53
C ASN A 68 -9.57 14.23 -21.42
N GLY A 69 -9.14 13.43 -20.44
CA GLY A 69 -9.97 12.98 -19.30
C GLY A 69 -10.77 11.71 -19.58
N TYR A 70 -10.52 11.02 -20.69
CA TYR A 70 -11.18 9.74 -20.97
C TYR A 70 -10.49 8.59 -20.21
N LEU A 71 -11.32 7.73 -19.59
CA LEU A 71 -10.84 6.52 -18.93
C LEU A 71 -10.31 5.54 -19.98
N ILE A 72 -9.00 5.20 -19.87
CA ILE A 72 -8.33 4.28 -20.81
C ILE A 72 -7.96 2.94 -20.19
N GLU A 73 -7.85 2.87 -18.85
CA GLU A 73 -7.48 1.62 -18.18
C GLU A 73 -8.09 1.56 -16.76
N THR A 74 -8.50 0.37 -16.37
CA THR A 74 -8.92 0.04 -15.00
C THR A 74 -8.10 -1.14 -14.51
N ILE A 75 -7.42 -0.99 -13.37
CA ILE A 75 -6.51 -2.01 -12.81
C ILE A 75 -7.03 -2.45 -11.45
N ASP A 76 -7.41 -3.70 -11.31
CA ASP A 76 -7.75 -4.31 -10.01
C ASP A 76 -6.47 -4.77 -9.31
N LYS A 77 -5.99 -3.97 -8.34
CA LYS A 77 -4.79 -4.28 -7.55
C LYS A 77 -5.01 -5.44 -6.58
N ASP A 78 -6.26 -5.77 -6.29
CA ASP A 78 -6.64 -6.84 -5.36
C ASP A 78 -6.86 -8.18 -6.07
N ALA A 79 -6.90 -8.19 -7.41
CA ALA A 79 -7.17 -9.39 -8.19
C ALA A 79 -6.35 -10.63 -7.78
N PRO A 80 -5.02 -10.54 -7.55
CA PRO A 80 -4.23 -11.69 -7.12
C PRO A 80 -4.52 -12.15 -5.67
N TYR A 81 -5.16 -11.30 -4.86
CA TYR A 81 -5.32 -11.49 -3.42
C TYR A 81 -6.76 -11.82 -3.00
N LYS A 82 -7.64 -12.15 -3.96
CA LYS A 82 -9.08 -12.39 -3.73
C LYS A 82 -9.39 -13.49 -2.71
N ASN A 83 -8.58 -14.54 -2.66
CA ASN A 83 -8.79 -15.66 -1.75
C ASN A 83 -8.38 -15.33 -0.31
N TYR A 84 -7.44 -14.40 -0.14
CA TYR A 84 -7.02 -13.88 1.17
C TYR A 84 -6.88 -12.34 1.10
N PRO A 85 -8.01 -11.61 1.09
CA PRO A 85 -8.03 -10.16 0.94
C PRO A 85 -7.54 -9.42 2.19
N TRP A 86 -7.40 -8.11 2.09
CA TRP A 86 -6.95 -7.23 3.17
C TRP A 86 -7.69 -7.46 4.48
N GLU A 87 -9.00 -7.61 4.44
CA GLU A 87 -9.83 -7.78 5.63
C GLU A 87 -9.44 -9.01 6.45
N LYS A 88 -9.01 -10.09 5.80
CA LYS A 88 -8.46 -11.28 6.47
C LYS A 88 -7.09 -11.01 7.07
N VAL A 89 -6.22 -10.27 6.38
CA VAL A 89 -4.91 -9.85 6.90
C VAL A 89 -5.08 -8.94 8.11
N GLU A 90 -5.95 -7.93 8.02
CA GLU A 90 -6.25 -7.02 9.11
C GLU A 90 -6.74 -7.76 10.36
N LYS A 91 -7.70 -8.67 10.17
CA LYS A 91 -8.22 -9.53 11.25
C LYS A 91 -7.13 -10.39 11.87
N PHE A 92 -6.30 -11.05 11.06
CA PHE A 92 -5.19 -11.87 11.54
C PHE A 92 -4.19 -11.06 12.36
N VAL A 93 -3.80 -9.88 11.89
CA VAL A 93 -2.86 -9.00 12.60
C VAL A 93 -3.43 -8.51 13.93
N LYS A 94 -4.70 -8.11 13.96
CA LYS A 94 -5.34 -7.58 15.16
C LYS A 94 -5.71 -8.67 16.16
N GLU A 95 -6.28 -9.77 15.71
CA GLU A 95 -6.88 -10.79 16.59
C GLU A 95 -5.90 -11.91 16.97
N GLU A 96 -5.07 -12.38 16.03
CA GLU A 96 -4.13 -13.48 16.27
C GLU A 96 -2.78 -12.95 16.74
N LEU A 97 -2.22 -11.94 16.05
CA LEU A 97 -0.90 -11.38 16.41
C LEU A 97 -0.99 -10.32 17.50
N LYS A 98 -2.19 -9.77 17.79
CA LYS A 98 -2.43 -8.72 18.79
C LYS A 98 -1.57 -7.46 18.55
N LEU A 99 -1.36 -7.11 17.26
CA LEU A 99 -0.56 -5.95 16.86
C LEU A 99 -1.43 -4.76 16.49
N ASP A 100 -0.90 -3.57 16.75
CA ASP A 100 -1.49 -2.30 16.30
C ASP A 100 -0.95 -1.94 14.91
N LEU A 101 -1.84 -1.85 13.92
CA LEU A 101 -1.50 -1.48 12.55
C LEU A 101 -0.99 -0.03 12.41
N PHE A 102 -1.21 0.81 13.39
CA PHE A 102 -0.66 2.18 13.43
C PHE A 102 0.73 2.27 14.07
N ASP A 103 1.23 1.17 14.67
CA ASP A 103 2.59 1.13 15.20
C ASP A 103 3.59 1.14 14.03
N LYS A 104 4.53 2.09 14.07
CA LYS A 104 5.61 2.23 13.08
C LYS A 104 6.53 1.01 12.98
N LYS A 105 6.49 0.14 13.99
CA LYS A 105 7.25 -1.12 14.02
C LYS A 105 6.53 -2.27 13.33
N VAL A 106 5.29 -2.07 12.89
CA VAL A 106 4.50 -3.03 12.12
C VAL A 106 4.49 -2.62 10.67
N SER A 107 4.89 -3.51 9.78
CA SER A 107 4.83 -3.30 8.34
C SER A 107 4.16 -4.47 7.62
N ILE A 108 3.39 -4.15 6.60
CA ILE A 108 2.68 -5.13 5.79
C ILE A 108 2.95 -4.86 4.33
N HIS A 109 3.46 -5.86 3.64
CA HIS A 109 3.70 -5.82 2.20
C HIS A 109 2.94 -6.94 1.50
N ARG A 110 2.69 -6.75 0.22
CA ARG A 110 2.19 -7.81 -0.66
C ARG A 110 2.91 -7.79 -2.00
N TYR A 111 3.15 -8.96 -2.54
CA TYR A 111 3.87 -9.12 -3.81
C TYR A 111 3.58 -10.49 -4.43
N LEU A 112 3.85 -10.59 -5.72
CA LEU A 112 3.88 -11.88 -6.40
C LEU A 112 5.29 -12.47 -6.28
N SER A 113 5.38 -13.74 -5.90
CA SER A 113 6.68 -14.44 -5.82
C SER A 113 7.38 -14.42 -7.18
N LYS A 114 8.71 -14.31 -7.17
CA LYS A 114 9.51 -14.04 -8.37
C LYS A 114 9.30 -15.07 -9.48
N HIS A 115 9.31 -16.35 -9.15
CA HIS A 115 9.24 -17.44 -10.12
C HIS A 115 7.82 -17.98 -10.32
N SER A 116 7.15 -18.34 -9.25
CA SER A 116 5.83 -18.98 -9.27
C SER A 116 4.65 -18.04 -9.38
N LYS A 117 4.88 -16.73 -9.23
CA LYS A 117 3.83 -15.68 -9.22
C LYS A 117 2.73 -15.90 -8.18
N ILE A 118 3.03 -16.64 -7.13
CA ILE A 118 2.12 -16.84 -5.99
C ILE A 118 1.95 -15.50 -5.27
N PRO A 119 0.72 -15.05 -5.00
CA PRO A 119 0.49 -13.85 -4.22
C PRO A 119 0.82 -14.08 -2.75
N ILE A 120 1.65 -13.22 -2.20
CA ILE A 120 2.16 -13.34 -0.84
C ILE A 120 1.85 -12.07 -0.06
N TRP A 121 1.32 -12.23 1.15
CA TRP A 121 1.33 -11.24 2.19
C TRP A 121 2.53 -11.45 3.09
N ARG A 122 3.28 -10.38 3.39
CA ARG A 122 4.37 -10.38 4.37
C ARG A 122 4.04 -9.41 5.49
N ILE A 123 3.96 -9.92 6.70
CA ILE A 123 3.74 -9.17 7.92
C ILE A 123 5.05 -9.19 8.71
N ARG A 124 5.54 -8.02 9.06
CA ARG A 124 6.78 -7.87 9.84
C ARG A 124 6.55 -6.93 11.01
N TRP A 125 7.06 -7.31 12.18
CA TRP A 125 7.01 -6.44 13.36
C TRP A 125 8.26 -6.62 14.22
N GLN A 126 8.50 -5.64 15.10
CA GLN A 126 9.66 -5.61 15.97
C GLN A 126 9.23 -5.51 17.45
N VAL A 127 9.87 -6.30 18.30
CA VAL A 127 9.74 -6.23 19.76
C VAL A 127 11.15 -6.18 20.35
N GLY A 128 11.52 -5.04 20.92
CA GLY A 128 12.90 -4.83 21.36
C GLY A 128 13.89 -4.90 20.20
N ILE A 129 14.86 -5.81 20.30
CA ILE A 129 15.83 -6.11 19.24
C ILE A 129 15.38 -7.23 18.30
N LYS A 130 14.30 -7.92 18.63
CA LYS A 130 13.79 -9.03 17.83
C LYS A 130 12.87 -8.55 16.73
N VAL A 131 13.02 -9.15 15.56
CA VAL A 131 12.20 -8.91 14.38
C VAL A 131 11.51 -10.22 13.99
N TYR A 132 10.21 -10.14 13.84
CA TYR A 132 9.37 -11.25 13.42
C TYR A 132 8.85 -11.03 12.01
N THR A 133 8.80 -12.07 11.22
CA THR A 133 8.24 -12.04 9.87
C THR A 133 7.37 -13.25 9.63
N ILE A 134 6.15 -13.03 9.17
CA ILE A 134 5.23 -14.07 8.70
C ILE A 134 4.92 -13.83 7.22
N LYS A 135 4.94 -14.90 6.43
CA LYS A 135 4.46 -14.89 5.04
C LYS A 135 3.25 -15.80 4.90
N ILE A 136 2.21 -15.28 4.27
CA ILE A 136 0.96 -16.00 4.00
C ILE A 136 0.82 -16.13 2.48
N ASN A 137 0.56 -17.35 2.00
CA ASN A 137 0.15 -17.59 0.63
C ASN A 137 -1.30 -17.11 0.47
N ALA A 138 -1.54 -16.09 -0.34
CA ALA A 138 -2.87 -15.49 -0.49
C ALA A 138 -3.85 -16.35 -1.31
N ASP A 139 -3.37 -17.34 -2.06
CA ASP A 139 -4.25 -18.29 -2.75
C ASP A 139 -4.86 -19.31 -1.78
N THR A 140 -4.09 -19.75 -0.78
CA THR A 140 -4.48 -20.81 0.15
C THR A 140 -4.83 -20.31 1.55
N GLY A 141 -4.39 -19.10 1.91
CA GLY A 141 -4.50 -18.56 3.27
C GLY A 141 -3.55 -19.20 4.29
N LYS A 142 -2.62 -20.04 3.83
CA LYS A 142 -1.68 -20.76 4.72
C LYS A 142 -0.42 -19.95 4.97
N ILE A 143 0.10 -20.03 6.20
CA ILE A 143 1.43 -19.52 6.55
C ILE A 143 2.46 -20.44 5.88
N ILE A 144 3.33 -19.85 5.04
CA ILE A 144 4.37 -20.56 4.31
C ILE A 144 5.78 -20.29 4.86
N ASN A 145 5.93 -19.27 5.70
CA ASN A 145 7.19 -18.94 6.33
C ASN A 145 6.94 -18.16 7.63
N GLN A 146 7.70 -18.49 8.67
CA GLN A 146 7.74 -17.75 9.92
C GLN A 146 9.18 -17.69 10.40
N VAL A 147 9.71 -16.46 10.55
CA VAL A 147 11.11 -16.23 10.91
C VAL A 147 11.18 -15.24 12.07
N GLU A 148 12.05 -15.55 13.02
CA GLU A 148 12.51 -14.64 14.06
C GLU A 148 13.98 -14.30 13.79
N GLY A 149 14.34 -13.02 13.85
CA GLY A 149 15.70 -12.53 13.70
C GLY A 149 16.00 -11.44 14.73
N GLU A 150 17.24 -10.98 14.77
CA GLU A 150 17.67 -9.86 15.61
C GLU A 150 18.21 -8.74 14.73
N ILE A 151 18.05 -7.49 15.19
CA ILE A 151 18.69 -6.35 14.55
C ILE A 151 20.14 -6.33 14.99
N GLU A 152 21.05 -6.45 14.03
CA GLU A 152 22.47 -6.18 14.27
C GLU A 152 22.65 -4.71 14.65
N LYS A 153 23.43 -4.48 15.69
CA LYS A 153 23.79 -3.13 16.16
C LYS A 153 24.83 -2.48 15.28
#